data_2463d7dd5c3bb6ca908ee5e61e98d7e2
#
_entry.id   2463d7dd5c3bb6ca908ee5e61e98d7e2
#
_cell.length_a   1.000
_cell.length_b   1.000
_cell.length_c   1.000
_cell.angle_alpha   90.00
_cell.angle_beta   90.00
_cell.angle_gamma   90.00
#
_symmetry.space_group_name_H-M   'P 1'
#
loop_
_entity.id
_entity.type
_entity.pdbx_description
1 polymer ?
#
loop_
_entity_poly.entity_id
_entity_poly.type
_entity_poly.pdbx_seq_one_letter_code
_entity_poly.pdbx_strand_id
1 'polypeptide(L)'
;MESLKASPSNYGGTDLLMTDPETSRVTVIPVPYDATTSYIGGTSKGPAAIIDASAHMELYDEELGDETCRIGIHTMMPLPVKNEKPEAMLRMVSEAVARNIAPDQLPVIVGGEHSISLGAVRELVKRYPRLSILQLDAHADLRDSYGGTPFSHACAGRRISELCPLVQAGIRSLSREEADFKRSAPVVTFFDHQVKQGELILEDVLRHLTDDVYLTVDLDVLDPAIMPATGTPEPGGMSWHEITGLLRKLCLHKRVVAFDVVELCPQPGNVAPDFLAAKLMYRIMGYVAQSRGWL
;
A
#
# COMPACT_ATOMS: atom_id res chain seq x y z
N MET A 1 17.01 -12.51 -20.67
CA MET A 1 15.99 -11.47 -20.45
C MET A 1 14.64 -12.15 -20.63
N GLU A 2 14.02 -12.64 -19.53
CA GLU A 2 12.60 -12.98 -19.59
C GLU A 2 11.86 -11.67 -19.72
N SER A 3 11.18 -11.50 -20.85
CA SER A 3 10.30 -10.35 -21.09
C SER A 3 9.31 -10.22 -19.94
N LEU A 4 9.13 -9.01 -19.41
CA LEU A 4 8.02 -8.64 -18.54
C LEU A 4 6.74 -9.03 -19.28
N LYS A 5 6.20 -10.23 -19.00
CA LYS A 5 4.95 -10.68 -19.59
C LYS A 5 3.84 -9.86 -18.92
N ALA A 6 3.08 -9.14 -19.75
CA ALA A 6 1.86 -8.50 -19.27
C ALA A 6 0.91 -9.55 -18.69
N SER A 7 0.22 -9.19 -17.62
CA SER A 7 -0.86 -10.00 -17.06
C SER A 7 -1.97 -10.17 -18.12
N PRO A 8 -2.64 -11.32 -18.18
CA PRO A 8 -3.85 -11.46 -18.99
C PRO A 8 -4.99 -10.54 -18.50
N SER A 9 -4.89 -10.03 -17.27
CA SER A 9 -5.79 -9.05 -16.68
C SER A 9 -4.96 -7.83 -16.30
N ASN A 10 -5.23 -6.66 -16.89
CA ASN A 10 -4.56 -5.42 -16.54
C ASN A 10 -5.45 -4.60 -15.60
N TYR A 11 -4.82 -3.89 -14.67
CA TYR A 11 -5.52 -2.93 -13.82
C TYR A 11 -6.17 -1.82 -14.67
N GLY A 12 -7.45 -1.57 -14.47
CA GLY A 12 -8.26 -0.67 -15.29
C GLY A 12 -8.82 -1.31 -16.57
N GLY A 13 -8.59 -2.61 -16.78
CA GLY A 13 -9.10 -3.37 -17.95
C GLY A 13 -8.08 -3.52 -19.07
N THR A 14 -8.41 -4.40 -20.02
CA THR A 14 -7.52 -4.74 -21.15
C THR A 14 -7.66 -3.82 -22.36
N ASP A 15 -8.71 -3.01 -22.42
CA ASP A 15 -8.99 -2.08 -23.52
C ASP A 15 -8.17 -0.79 -23.44
N LEU A 16 -7.36 -0.62 -22.39
CA LEU A 16 -6.47 0.52 -22.24
C LEU A 16 -5.37 0.47 -23.29
N LEU A 17 -5.35 1.46 -24.20
CA LEU A 17 -4.31 1.65 -25.21
C LEU A 17 -2.91 1.89 -24.63
N MET A 18 -2.78 2.01 -23.29
CA MET A 18 -1.57 2.40 -22.57
C MET A 18 -1.19 1.35 -21.52
N THR A 19 -0.99 0.12 -21.94
CA THR A 19 -0.54 -0.98 -21.06
C THR A 19 0.90 -1.44 -21.32
N ASP A 20 1.57 -0.79 -22.27
CA ASP A 20 2.95 -1.09 -22.64
C ASP A 20 3.90 -0.79 -21.47
N PRO A 21 4.70 -1.76 -21.00
CA PRO A 21 5.65 -1.57 -19.92
C PRO A 21 6.72 -0.51 -20.18
N GLU A 22 7.04 -0.26 -21.48
CA GLU A 22 8.07 0.72 -21.83
C GLU A 22 7.58 2.17 -21.76
N THR A 23 6.28 2.39 -21.93
CA THR A 23 5.68 3.73 -21.98
C THR A 23 4.84 4.08 -20.76
N SER A 24 4.40 3.07 -19.99
CA SER A 24 3.57 3.28 -18.79
C SER A 24 4.34 3.96 -17.67
N ARG A 25 3.71 4.95 -17.04
CA ARG A 25 4.22 5.62 -15.83
C ARG A 25 4.01 4.78 -14.57
N VAL A 26 3.02 3.92 -14.55
CA VAL A 26 2.68 3.06 -13.41
C VAL A 26 2.95 1.60 -13.76
N THR A 27 3.64 0.91 -12.83
CA THR A 27 3.76 -0.54 -12.88
C THR A 27 3.12 -1.15 -11.66
N VAL A 28 2.02 -1.90 -11.86
CA VAL A 28 1.33 -2.66 -10.80
C VAL A 28 2.03 -4.01 -10.64
N ILE A 29 2.43 -4.31 -9.40
CA ILE A 29 3.18 -5.53 -9.02
C ILE A 29 2.31 -6.36 -8.07
N PRO A 30 1.58 -7.37 -8.56
CA PRO A 30 0.75 -8.22 -7.71
C PRO A 30 1.60 -9.21 -6.90
N VAL A 31 1.39 -9.24 -5.57
CA VAL A 31 2.12 -10.09 -4.61
C VAL A 31 1.13 -10.94 -3.80
N PRO A 32 0.66 -12.08 -4.32
CA PRO A 32 -0.36 -12.91 -3.68
C PRO A 32 0.24 -13.79 -2.56
N TYR A 33 0.59 -13.16 -1.43
CA TYR A 33 1.22 -13.81 -0.27
C TYR A 33 0.39 -13.64 1.00
N ASP A 34 0.18 -14.74 1.77
CA ASP A 34 -0.56 -14.73 3.03
C ASP A 34 -0.08 -15.84 4.00
N ALA A 35 1.22 -16.08 4.05
CA ALA A 35 1.76 -17.20 4.82
C ALA A 35 1.83 -16.95 6.33
N THR A 36 1.73 -15.70 6.80
CA THR A 36 1.87 -15.35 8.22
C THR A 36 0.61 -14.73 8.84
N THR A 37 -0.50 -14.69 8.12
CA THR A 37 -1.79 -14.16 8.61
C THR A 37 -2.27 -14.88 9.88
N SER A 38 -2.92 -14.16 10.82
CA SER A 38 -3.16 -14.63 12.17
C SER A 38 -4.60 -15.08 12.46
N TYR A 39 -5.62 -14.41 11.92
CA TYR A 39 -7.03 -14.69 12.24
C TYR A 39 -7.81 -15.18 11.02
N ILE A 40 -8.06 -14.34 10.06
CA ILE A 40 -8.71 -14.71 8.81
C ILE A 40 -7.67 -14.68 7.69
N GLY A 41 -7.39 -15.85 7.11
CA GLY A 41 -6.53 -15.96 5.94
C GLY A 41 -7.29 -15.74 4.64
N GLY A 42 -6.56 -15.52 3.54
CA GLY A 42 -7.13 -15.34 2.20
C GLY A 42 -6.75 -14.03 1.52
N THR A 43 -5.90 -13.22 2.17
CA THR A 43 -5.40 -11.96 1.60
C THR A 43 -4.57 -12.19 0.34
N SER A 44 -4.01 -13.37 0.13
CA SER A 44 -3.37 -13.74 -1.16
C SER A 44 -4.31 -13.66 -2.37
N LYS A 45 -5.62 -13.63 -2.15
CA LYS A 45 -6.61 -13.41 -3.22
C LYS A 45 -6.85 -11.93 -3.52
N GLY A 46 -6.43 -11.04 -2.61
CA GLY A 46 -6.61 -9.58 -2.71
C GLY A 46 -6.12 -9.00 -4.03
N PRO A 47 -4.88 -9.29 -4.47
CA PRO A 47 -4.37 -8.74 -5.72
C PRO A 47 -5.25 -9.04 -6.94
N ALA A 48 -5.72 -10.28 -7.07
CA ALA A 48 -6.58 -10.68 -8.17
C ALA A 48 -7.96 -10.00 -8.10
N ALA A 49 -8.55 -9.90 -6.90
CA ALA A 49 -9.84 -9.25 -6.69
C ALA A 49 -9.80 -7.74 -6.98
N ILE A 50 -8.74 -7.05 -6.56
CA ILE A 50 -8.55 -5.62 -6.85
C ILE A 50 -8.40 -5.38 -8.36
N ILE A 51 -7.59 -6.20 -9.05
CA ILE A 51 -7.37 -6.06 -10.50
C ILE A 51 -8.67 -6.36 -11.26
N ASP A 52 -9.42 -7.38 -10.87
CA ASP A 52 -10.71 -7.72 -11.47
C ASP A 52 -11.71 -6.58 -11.26
N ALA A 53 -11.88 -6.10 -10.04
CA ALA A 53 -12.77 -4.99 -9.72
C ALA A 53 -12.40 -3.70 -10.49
N SER A 54 -11.11 -3.44 -10.70
CA SER A 54 -10.64 -2.26 -11.41
C SER A 54 -11.10 -2.18 -12.86
N ALA A 55 -11.38 -3.32 -13.49
CA ALA A 55 -11.90 -3.37 -14.85
C ALA A 55 -13.37 -2.91 -14.98
N HIS A 56 -14.05 -2.76 -13.85
CA HIS A 56 -15.47 -2.39 -13.80
C HIS A 56 -15.71 -0.98 -13.26
N MET A 57 -14.67 -0.22 -12.92
CA MET A 57 -14.81 1.15 -12.43
C MET A 57 -14.82 2.15 -13.60
N GLU A 58 -15.49 3.30 -13.38
CA GLU A 58 -15.35 4.44 -14.27
C GLU A 58 -13.94 5.04 -14.14
N LEU A 59 -13.33 5.32 -15.29
CA LEU A 59 -11.94 5.79 -15.37
C LEU A 59 -11.81 7.31 -15.22
N TYR A 60 -12.88 8.06 -15.48
CA TYR A 60 -12.91 9.50 -15.20
C TYR A 60 -12.98 9.73 -13.69
N ASP A 61 -12.04 10.50 -13.16
CA ASP A 61 -12.01 10.89 -11.77
C ASP A 61 -12.62 12.29 -11.60
N GLU A 62 -13.74 12.36 -10.89
CA GLU A 62 -14.52 13.59 -10.72
C GLU A 62 -13.81 14.66 -9.87
N GLU A 63 -12.88 14.24 -9.00
CA GLU A 63 -12.12 15.15 -8.17
C GLU A 63 -10.92 15.75 -8.91
N LEU A 64 -10.28 14.94 -9.77
CA LEU A 64 -9.15 15.37 -10.59
C LEU A 64 -9.59 16.05 -11.89
N GLY A 65 -10.80 15.73 -12.36
CA GLY A 65 -11.33 16.23 -13.63
C GLY A 65 -10.66 15.61 -14.86
N ASP A 66 -10.03 14.44 -14.73
CA ASP A 66 -9.29 13.76 -15.80
C ASP A 66 -9.33 12.23 -15.62
N GLU A 67 -8.76 11.50 -16.57
CA GLU A 67 -8.64 10.05 -16.58
C GLU A 67 -7.21 9.62 -16.24
N THR A 68 -6.98 9.14 -15.00
CA THR A 68 -5.64 8.70 -14.54
C THR A 68 -5.02 7.63 -15.44
N CYS A 69 -5.81 6.77 -16.07
CA CYS A 69 -5.31 5.72 -16.97
C CYS A 69 -4.50 6.25 -18.16
N ARG A 70 -4.65 7.53 -18.52
CA ARG A 70 -3.92 8.16 -19.64
C ARG A 70 -2.40 8.23 -19.42
N ILE A 71 -1.94 8.11 -18.17
CA ILE A 71 -0.50 8.06 -17.87
C ILE A 71 0.14 6.69 -18.18
N GLY A 72 -0.66 5.70 -18.56
CA GLY A 72 -0.25 4.32 -18.76
C GLY A 72 -0.12 3.55 -17.44
N ILE A 73 -0.82 2.42 -17.36
CA ILE A 73 -0.81 1.51 -16.21
C ILE A 73 -0.52 0.10 -16.72
N HIS A 74 0.68 -0.38 -16.47
CA HIS A 74 1.10 -1.73 -16.80
C HIS A 74 0.97 -2.64 -15.57
N THR A 75 0.37 -3.81 -15.73
CA THR A 75 0.27 -4.82 -14.66
C THR A 75 1.15 -6.01 -14.99
N MET A 76 2.10 -6.29 -14.10
CA MET A 76 2.98 -7.46 -14.20
C MET A 76 2.21 -8.76 -13.94
N MET A 77 2.77 -9.87 -14.39
CA MET A 77 2.33 -11.18 -13.87
C MET A 77 2.54 -11.25 -12.36
N PRO A 78 1.58 -11.85 -11.61
CA PRO A 78 1.72 -12.03 -10.18
C PRO A 78 3.04 -12.71 -9.82
N LEU A 79 3.71 -12.25 -8.75
CA LEU A 79 4.93 -12.87 -8.27
C LEU A 79 4.63 -14.30 -7.78
N PRO A 80 5.47 -15.30 -8.10
CA PRO A 80 5.24 -16.70 -7.73
C PRO A 80 5.64 -16.99 -6.28
N VAL A 81 5.01 -16.29 -5.32
CA VAL A 81 5.37 -16.30 -3.88
C VAL A 81 4.55 -17.25 -3.02
N LYS A 82 3.55 -17.94 -3.58
CA LYS A 82 2.50 -18.66 -2.83
C LYS A 82 3.00 -19.65 -1.77
N ASN A 83 4.15 -20.27 -1.97
CA ASN A 83 4.69 -21.30 -1.06
C ASN A 83 6.08 -20.91 -0.55
N GLU A 84 6.46 -19.66 -0.72
CA GLU A 84 7.77 -19.19 -0.32
C GLU A 84 7.82 -18.90 1.18
N LYS A 85 9.02 -19.04 1.74
CA LYS A 85 9.30 -18.54 3.09
C LYS A 85 9.34 -17.01 3.08
N PRO A 86 9.04 -16.34 4.21
CA PRO A 86 9.02 -14.88 4.25
C PRO A 86 10.27 -14.22 3.67
N GLU A 87 11.47 -14.73 3.96
CA GLU A 87 12.71 -14.16 3.45
C GLU A 87 12.87 -14.27 1.93
N ALA A 88 12.37 -15.38 1.35
CA ALA A 88 12.38 -15.56 -0.10
C ALA A 88 11.38 -14.64 -0.78
N MET A 89 10.17 -14.53 -0.24
CA MET A 89 9.17 -13.58 -0.70
C MET A 89 9.70 -12.14 -0.68
N LEU A 90 10.30 -11.70 0.43
CA LEU A 90 10.89 -10.36 0.56
C LEU A 90 11.96 -10.07 -0.50
N ARG A 91 12.82 -11.06 -0.82
CA ARG A 91 13.81 -10.90 -1.92
C ARG A 91 13.12 -10.72 -3.26
N MET A 92 12.09 -11.53 -3.56
CA MET A 92 11.37 -11.46 -4.83
C MET A 92 10.67 -10.12 -5.00
N VAL A 93 10.07 -9.58 -3.94
CA VAL A 93 9.47 -8.23 -3.94
C VAL A 93 10.55 -7.17 -4.16
N SER A 94 11.68 -7.23 -3.43
CA SER A 94 12.80 -6.30 -3.63
C SER A 94 13.29 -6.30 -5.07
N GLU A 95 13.48 -7.47 -5.69
CA GLU A 95 13.93 -7.60 -7.07
C GLU A 95 12.91 -7.06 -8.07
N ALA A 96 11.61 -7.28 -7.83
CA ALA A 96 10.55 -6.76 -8.68
C ALA A 96 10.50 -5.22 -8.62
N VAL A 97 10.61 -4.65 -7.42
CA VAL A 97 10.67 -3.19 -7.22
C VAL A 97 11.92 -2.61 -7.89
N ALA A 98 13.10 -3.21 -7.69
CA ALA A 98 14.36 -2.75 -8.29
C ALA A 98 14.30 -2.58 -9.81
N ARG A 99 13.58 -3.48 -10.50
CA ARG A 99 13.43 -3.44 -11.96
C ARG A 99 12.49 -2.33 -12.44
N ASN A 100 11.65 -1.79 -11.56
CA ASN A 100 10.60 -0.83 -11.88
C ASN A 100 10.81 0.54 -11.21
N ILE A 101 11.97 0.77 -10.58
CA ILE A 101 12.35 2.10 -10.06
C ILE A 101 13.08 2.87 -11.15
N ALA A 102 12.36 3.71 -11.86
CA ALA A 102 12.94 4.73 -12.74
C ALA A 102 12.43 6.13 -12.33
N PRO A 103 13.11 7.21 -12.72
CA PRO A 103 12.73 8.56 -12.32
C PRO A 103 11.28 8.93 -12.64
N ASP A 104 10.76 8.40 -13.75
CA ASP A 104 9.44 8.70 -14.28
C ASP A 104 8.47 7.50 -14.16
N GLN A 105 8.74 6.57 -13.26
CA GLN A 105 7.88 5.44 -12.96
C GLN A 105 7.39 5.46 -11.51
N LEU A 106 6.21 4.89 -11.29
CA LEU A 106 5.60 4.69 -10.00
C LEU A 106 5.34 3.18 -9.81
N PRO A 107 6.19 2.48 -9.07
CA PRO A 107 5.88 1.12 -8.63
C PRO A 107 4.70 1.13 -7.68
N VAL A 108 3.71 0.29 -7.94
CA VAL A 108 2.51 0.09 -7.13
C VAL A 108 2.39 -1.37 -6.78
N ILE A 109 2.57 -1.71 -5.52
CA ILE A 109 2.50 -3.08 -5.06
C ILE A 109 1.07 -3.37 -4.61
N VAL A 110 0.50 -4.46 -5.10
CA VAL A 110 -0.81 -4.93 -4.65
C VAL A 110 -0.58 -6.19 -3.85
N GLY A 111 -0.77 -6.07 -2.56
CA GLY A 111 -0.40 -7.13 -1.63
C GLY A 111 -1.48 -8.12 -1.31
N GLY A 112 -1.00 -9.19 -0.74
CA GLY A 112 -1.65 -10.01 0.24
C GLY A 112 -1.46 -9.41 1.64
N GLU A 113 -0.75 -10.12 2.51
CA GLU A 113 -0.48 -9.65 3.89
C GLU A 113 0.56 -8.52 3.93
N HIS A 114 0.58 -7.72 5.01
CA HIS A 114 1.40 -6.52 5.18
C HIS A 114 2.92 -6.77 5.18
N SER A 115 3.40 -7.99 5.46
CA SER A 115 4.83 -8.31 5.47
C SER A 115 5.56 -7.97 4.17
N ILE A 116 4.85 -7.93 3.04
CA ILE A 116 5.43 -7.67 1.71
C ILE A 116 6.06 -6.28 1.59
N SER A 117 5.54 -5.29 2.32
CA SER A 117 5.98 -3.89 2.28
C SER A 117 7.45 -3.74 2.65
N LEU A 118 7.95 -4.58 3.59
CA LEU A 118 9.37 -4.63 3.94
C LEU A 118 10.26 -4.96 2.73
N GLY A 119 9.79 -5.81 1.80
CA GLY A 119 10.51 -6.14 0.58
C GLY A 119 10.72 -4.92 -0.32
N ALA A 120 9.68 -4.10 -0.48
CA ALA A 120 9.75 -2.85 -1.23
C ALA A 120 10.67 -1.83 -0.55
N VAL A 121 10.51 -1.62 0.76
CA VAL A 121 11.32 -0.66 1.53
C VAL A 121 12.81 -1.00 1.48
N ARG A 122 13.19 -2.27 1.58
CA ARG A 122 14.59 -2.72 1.47
C ARG A 122 15.27 -2.28 0.17
N GLU A 123 14.52 -2.14 -0.90
CA GLU A 123 15.06 -1.66 -2.16
C GLU A 123 15.03 -0.14 -2.26
N LEU A 124 13.91 0.47 -1.84
CA LEU A 124 13.71 1.91 -1.93
C LEU A 124 14.73 2.73 -1.11
N VAL A 125 15.12 2.25 0.08
CA VAL A 125 16.14 2.94 0.92
C VAL A 125 17.51 3.02 0.25
N LYS A 126 17.84 2.13 -0.67
CA LYS A 126 19.09 2.18 -1.46
C LYS A 126 19.05 3.30 -2.50
N ARG A 127 17.88 3.57 -3.04
CA ARG A 127 17.64 4.59 -4.07
C ARG A 127 17.37 5.97 -3.49
N TYR A 128 16.67 6.01 -2.35
CA TYR A 128 16.22 7.22 -1.67
C TYR A 128 16.80 7.26 -0.25
N PRO A 129 18.01 7.81 -0.05
CA PRO A 129 18.70 7.79 1.27
C PRO A 129 17.97 8.56 2.38
N ARG A 130 17.03 9.43 2.01
CA ARG A 130 16.19 10.19 2.94
C ARG A 130 14.73 9.75 2.86
N LEU A 131 14.48 8.46 2.56
CA LEU A 131 13.13 7.92 2.55
C LEU A 131 12.53 7.94 3.95
N SER A 132 11.26 8.29 4.04
CA SER A 132 10.41 7.99 5.19
C SER A 132 9.17 7.22 4.75
N ILE A 133 8.55 6.53 5.70
CA ILE A 133 7.37 5.71 5.43
C ILE A 133 6.15 6.36 6.08
N LEU A 134 5.05 6.45 5.34
CA LEU A 134 3.73 6.65 5.90
C LEU A 134 2.98 5.33 5.87
N GLN A 135 2.68 4.80 7.05
CA GLN A 135 1.84 3.62 7.25
C GLN A 135 0.44 4.06 7.67
N LEU A 136 -0.55 3.76 6.86
CA LEU A 136 -1.97 3.91 7.18
C LEU A 136 -2.50 2.54 7.56
N ASP A 137 -2.92 2.35 8.82
CA ASP A 137 -3.14 1.03 9.40
C ASP A 137 -3.94 1.13 10.70
N ALA A 138 -4.71 0.10 11.03
CA ALA A 138 -5.28 -0.07 12.36
C ALA A 138 -4.27 -0.61 13.36
N HIS A 139 -3.32 -1.42 12.88
CA HIS A 139 -2.32 -2.13 13.69
C HIS A 139 -0.96 -1.43 13.67
N ALA A 140 -0.23 -1.51 14.77
CA ALA A 140 1.10 -0.91 14.83
C ALA A 140 2.17 -1.73 14.09
N ASP A 141 2.02 -3.04 14.01
CA ASP A 141 2.95 -3.99 13.37
C ASP A 141 4.41 -3.88 13.87
N LEU A 142 4.54 -3.57 15.17
CA LEU A 142 5.82 -3.32 15.82
C LEU A 142 6.31 -4.49 16.67
N ARG A 143 5.73 -5.69 16.52
CA ARG A 143 6.21 -6.89 17.22
C ARG A 143 7.62 -7.26 16.77
N ASP A 144 8.43 -7.77 17.70
CA ASP A 144 9.78 -8.23 17.35
C ASP A 144 9.75 -9.55 16.56
N SER A 145 8.85 -10.44 16.96
CA SER A 145 8.54 -11.68 16.23
C SER A 145 7.08 -12.06 16.44
N TYR A 146 6.50 -12.74 15.48
CA TYR A 146 5.15 -13.28 15.59
C TYR A 146 5.05 -14.58 14.78
N GLY A 147 4.36 -15.59 15.32
CA GLY A 147 4.26 -16.90 14.66
C GLY A 147 5.62 -17.59 14.41
N GLY A 148 6.65 -17.27 15.20
CA GLY A 148 8.00 -17.86 15.09
C GLY A 148 8.90 -17.20 14.04
N THR A 149 8.51 -16.08 13.47
CA THR A 149 9.31 -15.33 12.49
C THR A 149 9.33 -13.83 12.77
N PRO A 150 10.46 -13.12 12.57
CA PRO A 150 10.53 -11.67 12.63
C PRO A 150 10.00 -10.99 11.36
N PHE A 151 9.60 -11.76 10.35
CA PHE A 151 9.11 -11.29 9.06
C PHE A 151 7.61 -11.58 8.86
N SER A 152 6.87 -11.64 9.95
CA SER A 152 5.41 -11.72 9.95
C SER A 152 4.79 -10.35 9.57
N HIS A 153 3.52 -10.36 9.09
CA HIS A 153 2.72 -9.15 8.91
C HIS A 153 2.75 -8.27 10.17
N ALA A 154 2.56 -8.83 11.36
CA ALA A 154 2.57 -8.11 12.64
C ALA A 154 3.97 -7.54 13.06
N CYS A 155 4.98 -7.72 12.22
CA CYS A 155 6.36 -7.23 12.44
C CYS A 155 6.81 -6.25 11.34
N ALA A 156 5.96 -5.98 10.36
CA ALA A 156 6.32 -5.18 9.18
C ALA A 156 6.80 -3.78 9.58
N GLY A 157 6.03 -3.05 10.37
CA GLY A 157 6.39 -1.73 10.88
C GLY A 157 7.68 -1.73 11.69
N ARG A 158 7.90 -2.76 12.53
CA ARG A 158 9.14 -2.93 13.29
C ARG A 158 10.36 -3.03 12.37
N ARG A 159 10.32 -3.95 11.42
CA ARG A 159 11.45 -4.17 10.47
C ARG A 159 11.68 -2.97 9.58
N ILE A 160 10.63 -2.26 9.19
CA ILE A 160 10.70 -1.02 8.41
C ILE A 160 11.38 0.09 9.24
N SER A 161 10.99 0.26 10.49
CA SER A 161 11.55 1.30 11.37
C SER A 161 13.05 1.14 11.67
N GLU A 162 13.61 -0.06 11.47
CA GLU A 162 15.04 -0.31 11.56
C GLU A 162 15.84 0.19 10.34
N LEU A 163 15.14 0.50 9.23
CA LEU A 163 15.75 0.94 7.97
C LEU A 163 15.60 2.45 7.74
N CYS A 164 14.49 3.04 8.14
CA CYS A 164 14.18 4.46 7.90
C CYS A 164 13.06 4.96 8.85
N PRO A 165 12.87 6.28 8.98
CA PRO A 165 11.79 6.84 9.79
C PRO A 165 10.41 6.33 9.38
N LEU A 166 9.59 5.96 10.36
CA LEU A 166 8.24 5.46 10.19
C LEU A 166 7.23 6.41 10.85
N VAL A 167 6.27 6.88 10.08
CA VAL A 167 5.11 7.63 10.55
C VAL A 167 3.87 6.76 10.35
N GLN A 168 3.11 6.55 11.41
CA GLN A 168 1.91 5.73 11.41
C GLN A 168 0.68 6.61 11.69
N ALA A 169 -0.42 6.39 10.96
CA ALA A 169 -1.68 7.08 11.20
C ALA A 169 -2.88 6.12 11.11
N GLY A 170 -3.82 6.26 12.04
CA GLY A 170 -5.00 5.40 12.14
C GLY A 170 -4.87 4.28 13.18
N ILE A 171 -3.73 4.18 13.84
CA ILE A 171 -3.44 3.07 14.77
C ILE A 171 -4.44 3.07 15.95
N ARG A 172 -5.02 1.90 16.20
CA ARG A 172 -5.97 1.66 17.29
C ARG A 172 -5.85 0.28 17.94
N SER A 173 -4.93 -0.54 17.40
CA SER A 173 -4.60 -1.87 17.92
C SER A 173 -3.08 -2.05 18.02
N LEU A 174 -2.59 -2.30 19.24
CA LEU A 174 -1.18 -2.59 19.53
C LEU A 174 -1.04 -3.30 20.86
N SER A 175 -0.03 -4.13 20.99
CA SER A 175 0.33 -4.79 22.25
C SER A 175 1.11 -3.86 23.19
N ARG A 176 1.23 -4.27 24.45
CA ARG A 176 2.07 -3.56 25.43
C ARG A 176 3.54 -3.50 24.98
N GLU A 177 4.06 -4.57 24.42
CA GLU A 177 5.42 -4.65 23.90
C GLU A 177 5.66 -3.60 22.80
N GLU A 178 4.73 -3.47 21.85
CA GLU A 178 4.80 -2.49 20.77
C GLU A 178 4.72 -1.06 21.30
N ALA A 179 3.87 -0.81 22.29
CA ALA A 179 3.75 0.47 22.95
C ALA A 179 5.05 0.86 23.70
N ASP A 180 5.77 -0.10 24.27
CA ASP A 180 7.05 0.15 24.93
C ASP A 180 8.17 0.35 23.91
N PHE A 181 8.22 -0.44 22.83
CA PHE A 181 9.20 -0.31 21.75
C PHE A 181 9.16 1.08 21.10
N LYS A 182 8.00 1.54 20.72
CA LYS A 182 7.85 2.83 20.00
C LYS A 182 8.38 4.05 20.77
N ARG A 183 8.57 3.97 22.12
CA ARG A 183 9.10 5.08 22.93
C ARG A 183 10.56 5.38 22.63
N SER A 184 11.32 4.42 22.14
CA SER A 184 12.75 4.55 21.84
C SER A 184 13.09 4.36 20.36
N ALA A 185 12.11 4.01 19.55
CA ALA A 185 12.27 3.77 18.11
C ALA A 185 12.01 5.05 17.28
N PRO A 186 12.52 5.15 16.06
CA PRO A 186 12.23 6.24 15.13
C PRO A 186 10.82 6.11 14.52
N VAL A 187 9.81 5.96 15.39
CA VAL A 187 8.41 5.74 15.03
C VAL A 187 7.55 6.86 15.63
N VAL A 188 6.83 7.56 14.80
CA VAL A 188 5.82 8.55 15.19
C VAL A 188 4.45 7.97 14.89
N THR A 189 3.59 7.87 15.89
CA THR A 189 2.27 7.25 15.76
C THR A 189 1.18 8.25 16.07
N PHE A 190 0.28 8.44 15.12
CA PHE A 190 -0.98 9.16 15.28
C PHE A 190 -2.12 8.13 15.42
N PHE A 191 -2.68 8.06 16.62
CA PHE A 191 -3.78 7.14 16.89
C PHE A 191 -5.07 7.57 16.19
N ASP A 192 -5.95 6.63 15.90
CA ASP A 192 -7.23 6.89 15.23
C ASP A 192 -8.03 8.02 15.87
N HIS A 193 -8.16 8.01 17.21
CA HIS A 193 -8.87 9.07 17.94
C HIS A 193 -8.22 10.46 17.78
N GLN A 194 -6.92 10.55 17.48
CA GLN A 194 -6.22 11.81 17.19
C GLN A 194 -6.47 12.23 15.75
N VAL A 195 -6.43 11.30 14.80
CA VAL A 195 -6.72 11.58 13.38
C VAL A 195 -8.11 12.16 13.20
N LYS A 196 -9.08 11.72 14.01
CA LYS A 196 -10.44 12.27 14.04
C LYS A 196 -10.54 13.74 14.50
N GLN A 197 -9.46 14.36 14.99
CA GLN A 197 -9.42 15.78 15.35
C GLN A 197 -9.23 16.73 14.15
N GLY A 198 -9.08 16.20 12.95
CA GLY A 198 -9.17 16.94 11.70
C GLY A 198 -7.86 17.49 11.15
N GLU A 199 -7.93 18.62 10.43
CA GLU A 199 -6.85 19.12 9.58
C GLU A 199 -5.50 19.37 10.27
N LEU A 200 -5.50 19.83 11.52
CA LEU A 200 -4.25 20.09 12.25
C LEU A 200 -3.40 18.84 12.42
N ILE A 201 -4.04 17.68 12.58
CA ILE A 201 -3.34 16.40 12.70
C ILE A 201 -2.76 15.96 11.36
N LEU A 202 -3.44 16.22 10.26
CA LEU A 202 -2.91 15.90 8.92
C LEU A 202 -1.62 16.68 8.63
N GLU A 203 -1.55 17.95 9.01
CA GLU A 203 -0.33 18.73 8.88
C GLU A 203 0.79 18.21 9.78
N ASP A 204 0.48 17.74 10.99
CA ASP A 204 1.44 17.13 11.88
C ASP A 204 2.00 15.83 11.30
N VAL A 205 1.17 14.96 10.74
CA VAL A 205 1.61 13.75 10.02
C VAL A 205 2.63 14.13 8.94
N LEU A 206 2.31 15.12 8.10
CA LEU A 206 3.18 15.54 7.00
C LEU A 206 4.51 16.17 7.48
N ARG A 207 4.53 16.85 8.63
CA ARG A 207 5.75 17.45 9.20
C ARG A 207 6.78 16.40 9.66
N HIS A 208 6.34 15.21 10.02
CA HIS A 208 7.22 14.12 10.42
C HIS A 208 7.78 13.30 9.24
N LEU A 209 7.27 13.54 8.02
CA LEU A 209 7.74 12.89 6.80
C LEU A 209 8.85 13.71 6.12
N THR A 210 9.80 13.01 5.53
CA THR A 210 10.78 13.59 4.61
C THR A 210 10.15 13.96 3.27
N ASP A 211 10.93 14.48 2.32
CA ASP A 211 10.41 14.81 0.99
C ASP A 211 10.05 13.57 0.17
N ASP A 212 10.82 12.49 0.31
CA ASP A 212 10.57 11.19 -0.35
C ASP A 212 9.81 10.26 0.58
N VAL A 213 8.65 9.79 0.13
CA VAL A 213 7.77 8.96 0.95
C VAL A 213 7.41 7.67 0.22
N TYR A 214 7.58 6.55 0.90
CA TYR A 214 6.85 5.33 0.57
C TYR A 214 5.56 5.30 1.39
N LEU A 215 4.44 5.10 0.72
CA LEU A 215 3.14 4.97 1.34
C LEU A 215 2.75 3.50 1.40
N THR A 216 2.42 2.98 2.58
CA THR A 216 1.79 1.68 2.73
C THR A 216 0.40 1.84 3.31
N VAL A 217 -0.58 1.25 2.66
CA VAL A 217 -1.99 1.32 3.05
C VAL A 217 -2.48 -0.08 3.37
N ASP A 218 -2.58 -0.37 4.66
CA ASP A 218 -3.38 -1.48 5.14
C ASP A 218 -4.85 -1.08 5.06
N LEU A 219 -5.66 -1.88 4.37
CA LEU A 219 -7.07 -1.56 4.16
C LEU A 219 -7.89 -1.56 5.45
N ASP A 220 -7.39 -2.17 6.52
CA ASP A 220 -8.06 -2.14 7.83
C ASP A 220 -7.92 -0.79 8.55
N VAL A 221 -7.13 0.17 8.02
CA VAL A 221 -7.18 1.57 8.47
C VAL A 221 -8.56 2.17 8.30
N LEU A 222 -9.33 1.68 7.33
CA LEU A 222 -10.69 2.12 7.06
C LEU A 222 -11.67 1.57 8.10
N ASP A 223 -12.79 2.27 8.25
CA ASP A 223 -13.89 1.81 9.08
C ASP A 223 -14.46 0.49 8.53
N PRO A 224 -14.60 -0.57 9.38
CA PRO A 224 -15.21 -1.84 8.95
C PRO A 224 -16.61 -1.71 8.35
N ALA A 225 -17.30 -0.61 8.58
CA ALA A 225 -18.59 -0.33 7.93
C ALA A 225 -18.46 -0.19 6.40
N ILE A 226 -17.28 0.23 5.90
CA ILE A 226 -17.01 0.37 4.47
C ILE A 226 -15.96 -0.62 3.97
N MET A 227 -15.09 -1.12 4.85
CA MET A 227 -14.03 -2.10 4.54
C MET A 227 -14.07 -3.28 5.54
N PRO A 228 -15.10 -4.14 5.49
CA PRO A 228 -15.18 -5.30 6.37
C PRO A 228 -14.29 -6.48 5.91
N ALA A 229 -13.71 -6.39 4.72
CA ALA A 229 -13.00 -7.49 4.07
C ALA A 229 -11.49 -7.45 4.34
N THR A 230 -11.12 -7.51 5.62
CA THR A 230 -9.73 -7.61 6.09
C THR A 230 -9.58 -8.78 7.06
N GLY A 231 -8.32 -9.18 7.35
CA GLY A 231 -8.04 -10.31 8.22
C GLY A 231 -8.40 -10.06 9.68
N THR A 232 -8.18 -8.85 10.17
CA THR A 232 -8.36 -8.43 11.57
C THR A 232 -9.03 -7.06 11.64
N PRO A 233 -10.33 -6.94 11.31
CA PRO A 233 -11.02 -5.65 11.31
C PRO A 233 -11.16 -5.10 12.73
N GLU A 234 -10.68 -3.90 12.97
CA GLU A 234 -10.77 -3.18 14.23
C GLU A 234 -11.85 -2.10 14.18
N PRO A 235 -12.67 -1.90 15.22
CA PRO A 235 -13.70 -0.87 15.24
C PRO A 235 -13.10 0.54 15.23
N GLY A 236 -13.80 1.51 14.64
CA GLY A 236 -13.30 2.85 14.32
C GLY A 236 -12.71 2.85 12.92
N GLY A 237 -11.78 3.75 12.63
CA GLY A 237 -11.13 3.83 11.33
C GLY A 237 -11.56 5.00 10.46
N MET A 238 -10.86 5.23 9.37
CA MET A 238 -11.08 6.34 8.46
C MET A 238 -12.27 6.09 7.54
N SER A 239 -13.04 7.12 7.28
CA SER A 239 -13.98 7.15 6.17
C SER A 239 -13.25 7.33 4.82
N TRP A 240 -13.98 7.11 3.72
CA TRP A 240 -13.46 7.38 2.37
C TRP A 240 -12.91 8.80 2.21
N HIS A 241 -13.63 9.81 2.69
CA HIS A 241 -13.20 11.20 2.53
C HIS A 241 -12.04 11.59 3.43
N GLU A 242 -11.91 10.99 4.61
CA GLU A 242 -10.77 11.23 5.48
C GLU A 242 -9.48 10.67 4.87
N ILE A 243 -9.51 9.43 4.39
CA ILE A 243 -8.32 8.83 3.77
C ILE A 243 -7.94 9.53 2.47
N THR A 244 -8.89 9.80 1.58
CA THR A 244 -8.60 10.48 0.30
C THR A 244 -8.11 11.92 0.51
N GLY A 245 -8.65 12.63 1.50
CA GLY A 245 -8.19 13.97 1.88
C GLY A 245 -6.75 13.97 2.39
N LEU A 246 -6.38 12.99 3.24
CA LEU A 246 -4.99 12.82 3.70
C LEU A 246 -4.06 12.49 2.53
N LEU A 247 -4.43 11.54 1.69
CA LEU A 247 -3.63 11.09 0.54
C LEU A 247 -3.41 12.21 -0.47
N ARG A 248 -4.44 13.03 -0.74
CA ARG A 248 -4.32 14.20 -1.60
C ARG A 248 -3.32 15.20 -1.03
N LYS A 249 -3.43 15.55 0.26
CA LYS A 249 -2.47 16.45 0.94
C LYS A 249 -1.06 15.87 0.92
N LEU A 250 -0.90 14.56 1.15
CA LEU A 250 0.39 13.89 1.05
C LEU A 250 1.03 14.14 -0.32
N CYS A 251 0.32 13.81 -1.40
CA CYS A 251 0.85 13.94 -2.77
C CYS A 251 1.11 15.39 -3.19
N LEU A 252 0.39 16.37 -2.63
CA LEU A 252 0.64 17.79 -2.88
C LEU A 252 1.92 18.31 -2.22
N HIS A 253 2.32 17.74 -1.07
CA HIS A 253 3.42 18.26 -0.26
C HIS A 253 4.65 17.36 -0.23
N LYS A 254 4.52 16.09 -0.63
CA LYS A 254 5.58 15.09 -0.59
C LYS A 254 5.65 14.32 -1.90
N ARG A 255 6.83 13.82 -2.22
CA ARG A 255 7.03 12.95 -3.37
C ARG A 255 6.77 11.49 -2.96
N VAL A 256 5.60 10.96 -3.25
CA VAL A 256 5.32 9.53 -3.10
C VAL A 256 6.09 8.77 -4.18
N VAL A 257 7.14 8.06 -3.79
CA VAL A 257 8.08 7.38 -4.72
C VAL A 257 7.59 6.02 -5.17
N ALA A 258 6.81 5.36 -4.33
CA ALA A 258 6.07 4.11 -4.59
C ALA A 258 5.01 3.96 -3.50
N PHE A 259 4.04 3.06 -3.70
CA PHE A 259 3.08 2.71 -2.65
C PHE A 259 2.63 1.26 -2.76
N ASP A 260 2.06 0.76 -1.68
CA ASP A 260 1.31 -0.48 -1.68
C ASP A 260 -0.09 -0.34 -1.09
N VAL A 261 -0.94 -1.32 -1.43
CA VAL A 261 -2.24 -1.57 -0.79
C VAL A 261 -2.27 -3.04 -0.42
N VAL A 262 -2.53 -3.32 0.86
CA VAL A 262 -2.41 -4.65 1.46
C VAL A 262 -3.65 -5.04 2.27
N GLU A 263 -3.71 -6.31 2.67
CA GLU A 263 -4.68 -6.90 3.59
C GLU A 263 -6.13 -6.97 3.09
N LEU A 264 -6.38 -6.81 1.78
CA LEU A 264 -7.70 -7.18 1.26
C LEU A 264 -7.90 -8.70 1.38
N CYS A 265 -8.90 -9.11 2.14
CA CYS A 265 -9.35 -10.50 2.26
C CYS A 265 -10.74 -10.65 1.60
N PRO A 266 -10.83 -10.95 0.31
CA PRO A 266 -12.08 -10.93 -0.44
C PRO A 266 -13.15 -11.84 0.16
N GLN A 267 -14.36 -11.32 0.31
CA GLN A 267 -15.50 -12.04 0.91
C GLN A 267 -16.46 -12.50 -0.18
N PRO A 268 -16.80 -13.80 -0.24
CA PRO A 268 -17.76 -14.28 -1.23
C PRO A 268 -19.10 -13.54 -1.19
N GLY A 269 -19.53 -13.00 -2.32
CA GLY A 269 -20.79 -12.27 -2.44
C GLY A 269 -20.77 -10.81 -1.96
N ASN A 270 -19.63 -10.31 -1.49
CA ASN A 270 -19.44 -8.92 -1.09
C ASN A 270 -18.29 -8.28 -1.90
N VAL A 271 -18.63 -7.70 -3.05
CA VAL A 271 -17.65 -7.07 -3.97
C VAL A 271 -17.33 -5.61 -3.65
N ALA A 272 -18.08 -5.00 -2.71
CA ALA A 272 -17.90 -3.58 -2.40
C ALA A 272 -16.50 -3.25 -1.85
N PRO A 273 -15.88 -4.05 -0.97
CA PRO A 273 -14.51 -3.83 -0.52
C PRO A 273 -13.47 -3.95 -1.64
N ASP A 274 -13.65 -4.92 -2.56
CA ASP A 274 -12.76 -5.13 -3.70
C ASP A 274 -12.77 -3.89 -4.60
N PHE A 275 -13.97 -3.37 -4.87
CA PHE A 275 -14.18 -2.17 -5.68
C PHE A 275 -13.65 -0.91 -4.98
N LEU A 276 -13.84 -0.79 -3.65
CA LEU A 276 -13.29 0.31 -2.86
C LEU A 276 -11.76 0.32 -2.94
N ALA A 277 -11.11 -0.82 -2.74
CA ALA A 277 -9.65 -0.96 -2.81
C ALA A 277 -9.13 -0.59 -4.22
N ALA A 278 -9.80 -1.05 -5.28
CA ALA A 278 -9.45 -0.68 -6.64
C ALA A 278 -9.58 0.84 -6.83
N LYS A 279 -10.70 1.44 -6.45
CA LYS A 279 -10.91 2.90 -6.60
C LYS A 279 -9.91 3.72 -5.78
N LEU A 280 -9.54 3.26 -4.58
CA LEU A 280 -8.54 3.91 -3.73
C LEU A 280 -7.17 3.92 -4.41
N MET A 281 -6.73 2.79 -4.94
CA MET A 281 -5.47 2.71 -5.70
C MET A 281 -5.47 3.66 -6.90
N TYR A 282 -6.57 3.69 -7.66
CA TYR A 282 -6.69 4.57 -8.81
C TYR A 282 -6.58 6.04 -8.42
N ARG A 283 -7.24 6.41 -7.31
CA ARG A 283 -7.20 7.76 -6.75
C ARG A 283 -5.78 8.15 -6.30
N ILE A 284 -5.04 7.24 -5.65
CA ILE A 284 -3.64 7.49 -5.26
C ILE A 284 -2.76 7.70 -6.50
N MET A 285 -2.90 6.85 -7.53
CA MET A 285 -2.17 7.01 -8.80
C MET A 285 -2.44 8.39 -9.43
N GLY A 286 -3.70 8.83 -9.42
CA GLY A 286 -4.11 10.13 -9.94
C GLY A 286 -3.51 11.30 -9.16
N TYR A 287 -3.53 11.26 -7.84
CA TYR A 287 -2.90 12.29 -7.00
C TYR A 287 -1.38 12.39 -7.25
N VAL A 288 -0.71 11.25 -7.36
CA VAL A 288 0.72 11.21 -7.70
C VAL A 288 0.96 11.76 -9.11
N ALA A 289 0.13 11.38 -10.07
CA ALA A 289 0.23 11.85 -11.45
C ALA A 289 0.06 13.37 -11.55
N GLN A 290 -0.94 13.92 -10.87
CA GLN A 290 -1.16 15.37 -10.81
C GLN A 290 0.03 16.10 -10.17
N SER A 291 0.55 15.59 -9.04
CA SER A 291 1.69 16.20 -8.35
C SER A 291 2.99 16.15 -9.16
N ARG A 292 3.11 15.20 -10.09
CA ARG A 292 4.26 15.06 -10.98
C ARG A 292 4.07 15.74 -12.36
N GLY A 293 2.91 16.34 -12.61
CA GLY A 293 2.59 16.94 -13.90
C GLY A 293 2.48 15.91 -15.03
N TRP A 294 1.99 14.71 -14.73
CA TRP A 294 1.74 13.67 -15.73
C TRP A 294 0.30 13.73 -16.27
N LEU A 295 -0.61 14.39 -15.53
CA LEU A 295 -1.97 14.78 -15.92
C LEU A 295 -2.06 16.29 -16.07
#